data_72fce53aa4fdeecea2fea795365486cc
#
_entry.id   72fce53aa4fdeecea2fea795365486cc
#
_cell.length_a   1.000
_cell.length_b   1.000
_cell.length_c   1.000
_cell.angle_alpha   90.00
_cell.angle_beta   90.00
_cell.angle_gamma   90.00
#
_symmetry.space_group_name_H-M   'P 1'
#
loop_
_entity.id
_entity.type
_entity.pdbx_description
1 polymer ?
#
loop_
_entity_poly.entity_id
_entity_poly.type
_entity_poly.pdbx_seq_one_letter_code
_entity_poly.pdbx_strand_id
1 'polypeptide(L)'
;MFAFILGCLYLISALIILFLIKEKFNILGFIYNKNNKNFLLIFDVPFLLISFASIIETAHWFIFIIFFMHALNSMTLLLKPDFFYQSKDEMQMMDETTLNNYLVIISSVIGLSCLLVSYF
;
A
#
# COMPACT_ATOMS: atom_id res chain seq x y z
N MET A 1 -12.40 -15.65 -0.07
CA MET A 1 -11.04 -16.17 -0.30
C MET A 1 -10.06 -15.09 -0.73
N PHE A 2 -10.37 -14.31 -1.76
CA PHE A 2 -9.47 -13.24 -2.20
C PHE A 2 -9.30 -12.12 -1.16
N ALA A 3 -10.35 -11.79 -0.41
CA ALA A 3 -10.22 -10.82 0.69
C ALA A 3 -9.25 -11.32 1.77
N PHE A 4 -9.26 -12.62 2.05
CA PHE A 4 -8.31 -13.23 2.98
C PHE A 4 -6.87 -13.09 2.46
N ILE A 5 -6.64 -13.39 1.18
CA ILE A 5 -5.33 -13.27 0.55
C ILE A 5 -4.86 -11.81 0.60
N LEU A 6 -5.75 -10.87 0.28
CA LEU A 6 -5.44 -9.45 0.34
C LEU A 6 -5.04 -9.02 1.76
N GLY A 7 -5.76 -9.48 2.77
CA GLY A 7 -5.43 -9.23 4.16
C GLY A 7 -4.05 -9.77 4.53
N CYS A 8 -3.73 -10.98 4.10
CA CYS A 8 -2.41 -11.57 4.32
C CYS A 8 -1.30 -10.76 3.65
N LEU A 9 -1.53 -10.25 2.43
CA LEU A 9 -0.56 -9.40 1.75
C LEU A 9 -0.29 -8.12 2.53
N TYR A 10 -1.31 -7.47 3.07
CA TYR A 10 -1.13 -6.28 3.86
C TYR A 10 -0.38 -6.56 5.16
N LEU A 11 -0.67 -7.67 5.83
CA LEU A 11 0.04 -8.06 7.05
C LEU A 11 1.51 -8.39 6.77
N ILE A 12 1.79 -9.09 5.68
CA ILE A 12 3.17 -9.38 5.25
C ILE A 12 3.89 -8.06 4.94
N SER A 13 3.23 -7.13 4.26
CA SER A 13 3.80 -5.82 3.97
C SER A 13 4.13 -5.06 5.26
N ALA A 14 3.26 -5.12 6.26
CA ALA A 14 3.52 -4.50 7.56
C ALA A 14 4.75 -5.10 8.24
N LEU A 15 4.91 -6.42 8.18
CA LEU A 15 6.09 -7.09 8.73
C LEU A 15 7.36 -6.69 7.99
N ILE A 16 7.31 -6.60 6.67
CA ILE A 16 8.44 -6.16 5.86
C ILE A 16 8.84 -4.73 6.24
N ILE A 17 7.86 -3.82 6.40
CA ILE A 17 8.13 -2.44 6.79
C ILE A 17 8.76 -2.39 8.19
N LEU A 18 8.27 -3.18 9.14
CA LEU A 18 8.88 -3.27 10.48
C LEU A 18 10.34 -3.72 10.40
N PHE A 19 10.62 -4.72 9.57
CA PHE A 19 11.99 -5.19 9.37
C PHE A 19 12.87 -4.08 8.81
N LEU A 20 12.40 -3.34 7.81
CA LEU A 20 13.13 -2.23 7.20
C LEU A 20 13.40 -1.11 8.22
N ILE A 21 12.44 -0.82 9.08
CA ILE A 21 12.61 0.17 10.16
C ILE A 21 13.71 -0.28 11.13
N LYS A 22 13.69 -1.55 11.51
CA LYS A 22 14.70 -2.12 12.39
C LYS A 22 16.11 -2.01 11.80
N GLU A 23 16.24 -2.21 10.49
CA GLU A 23 17.51 -2.11 9.77
C GLU A 23 17.88 -0.67 9.40
N LYS A 24 17.10 0.32 9.86
CA LYS A 24 17.30 1.75 9.59
C LYS A 24 17.30 2.10 8.11
N PHE A 25 16.50 1.38 7.32
CA PHE A 25 16.34 1.63 5.89
C PHE A 25 15.54 2.91 5.67
N ASN A 26 15.96 3.73 4.70
CA ASN A 26 15.26 4.96 4.34
C ASN A 26 14.09 4.64 3.40
N ILE A 27 12.94 4.33 3.98
CA ILE A 27 11.73 3.93 3.23
C ILE A 27 11.25 5.07 2.33
N LEU A 28 11.17 6.28 2.85
CA LEU A 28 10.72 7.44 2.06
C LEU A 28 11.65 7.72 0.89
N GLY A 29 12.96 7.66 1.12
CA GLY A 29 13.95 7.85 0.05
C GLY A 29 13.80 6.81 -1.05
N PHE A 30 13.48 5.55 -0.69
CA PHE A 30 13.24 4.50 -1.66
C PHE A 30 11.95 4.74 -2.46
N ILE A 31 10.85 5.07 -1.79
CA ILE A 31 9.55 5.30 -2.43
C ILE A 31 9.61 6.47 -3.40
N TYR A 32 10.26 7.57 -3.00
CA TYR A 32 10.32 8.79 -3.82
C TYR A 32 11.52 8.86 -4.74
N ASN A 33 12.27 7.77 -4.89
CA ASN A 33 13.34 7.69 -5.88
C ASN A 33 12.74 7.34 -7.25
N LYS A 34 12.92 8.23 -8.23
CA LYS A 34 12.38 8.04 -9.57
C LYS A 34 12.88 6.76 -10.25
N ASN A 35 14.07 6.29 -9.89
CA ASN A 35 14.64 5.05 -10.42
C ASN A 35 13.87 3.81 -9.98
N ASN A 36 13.09 3.91 -8.90
CA ASN A 36 12.30 2.81 -8.34
C ASN A 36 10.84 2.82 -8.82
N LYS A 37 10.49 3.66 -9.79
CA LYS A 37 9.12 3.78 -10.31
C LYS A 37 8.56 2.43 -10.74
N ASN A 38 9.33 1.68 -11.53
CA ASN A 38 8.87 0.38 -12.04
C ASN A 38 8.67 -0.63 -10.90
N PHE A 39 9.53 -0.60 -9.89
CA PHE A 39 9.38 -1.45 -8.71
C PHE A 39 8.08 -1.14 -7.97
N LEU A 40 7.77 0.13 -7.77
CA LEU A 40 6.53 0.54 -7.09
C LEU A 40 5.29 0.07 -7.86
N LEU A 41 5.31 0.20 -9.18
CA LEU A 41 4.22 -0.26 -10.04
C LEU A 41 4.05 -1.78 -9.95
N ILE A 42 5.14 -2.53 -10.05
CA ILE A 42 5.12 -3.99 -9.95
C ILE A 42 4.62 -4.43 -8.57
N PHE A 43 5.04 -3.75 -7.51
CA PHE A 43 4.60 -4.05 -6.15
C PHE A 43 3.09 -3.81 -5.96
N ASP A 44 2.53 -2.81 -6.65
CA ASP A 44 1.12 -2.45 -6.55
C ASP A 44 0.21 -3.41 -7.34
N VAL A 45 0.73 -4.04 -8.39
CA VAL A 45 -0.06 -4.94 -9.26
C VAL A 45 -0.74 -6.09 -8.50
N PRO A 46 -0.07 -6.83 -7.60
CA PRO A 46 -0.75 -7.89 -6.84
C PRO A 46 -1.93 -7.37 -6.03
N PHE A 47 -1.79 -6.19 -5.41
CA PHE A 47 -2.88 -5.59 -4.65
C PHE A 47 -4.07 -5.23 -5.55
N LEU A 48 -3.79 -4.68 -6.74
CA LEU A 48 -4.83 -4.36 -7.72
C LEU A 48 -5.58 -5.62 -8.18
N LEU A 49 -4.84 -6.65 -8.58
CA LEU A 49 -5.45 -7.86 -9.12
C LEU A 49 -6.26 -8.60 -8.06
N ILE A 50 -5.74 -8.75 -6.87
CA ILE A 50 -6.41 -9.47 -5.78
C ILE A 50 -7.60 -8.68 -5.27
N SER A 51 -7.49 -7.35 -5.15
CA SER A 51 -8.65 -6.54 -4.75
C SER A 51 -9.75 -6.56 -5.80
N PHE A 52 -9.40 -6.55 -7.08
CA PHE A 52 -10.37 -6.69 -8.16
C PHE A 52 -11.09 -8.05 -8.10
N ALA A 53 -10.34 -9.13 -7.93
CA ALA A 53 -10.90 -10.46 -7.77
C ALA A 53 -11.80 -10.55 -6.53
N SER A 54 -11.40 -9.89 -5.44
CA SER A 54 -12.20 -9.84 -4.22
C SER A 54 -13.51 -9.09 -4.41
N ILE A 55 -13.52 -8.03 -5.22
CA ILE A 55 -14.76 -7.30 -5.57
C ILE A 55 -15.74 -8.23 -6.28
N ILE A 56 -15.24 -9.00 -7.24
CA ILE A 56 -16.08 -9.95 -7.98
C ILE A 56 -16.65 -11.02 -7.03
N GLU A 57 -15.88 -11.44 -6.04
CA GLU A 57 -16.28 -12.51 -5.11
C GLU A 57 -17.27 -12.00 -4.04
N THR A 58 -17.00 -10.86 -3.41
CA THR A 58 -17.76 -10.40 -2.23
C THR A 58 -18.47 -9.07 -2.41
N ALA A 59 -18.04 -8.23 -3.34
CA ALA A 59 -18.60 -6.88 -3.62
C ALA A 59 -18.75 -6.01 -2.35
N HIS A 60 -17.84 -6.14 -1.39
CA HIS A 60 -17.88 -5.36 -0.15
C HIS A 60 -17.35 -3.94 -0.38
N TRP A 61 -18.04 -2.94 0.19
CA TRP A 61 -17.66 -1.52 0.00
C TRP A 61 -16.21 -1.22 0.41
N PHE A 62 -15.71 -1.86 1.45
CA PHE A 62 -14.35 -1.66 1.95
C PHE A 62 -13.32 -2.08 0.90
N ILE A 63 -13.56 -3.19 0.21
CA ILE A 63 -12.67 -3.69 -0.85
C ILE A 63 -12.67 -2.74 -2.05
N PHE A 64 -13.83 -2.14 -2.38
CA PHE A 64 -13.89 -1.11 -3.42
C PHE A 64 -12.97 0.06 -3.12
N ILE A 65 -12.94 0.52 -1.87
CA ILE A 65 -12.08 1.61 -1.44
C ILE A 65 -10.60 1.22 -1.62
N ILE A 66 -10.21 0.01 -1.22
CA ILE A 66 -8.84 -0.48 -1.36
C ILE A 66 -8.45 -0.53 -2.83
N PHE A 67 -9.28 -1.11 -3.67
CA PHE A 67 -9.03 -1.18 -5.12
C PHE A 67 -8.85 0.21 -5.71
N PHE A 68 -9.74 1.13 -5.37
CA PHE A 68 -9.71 2.48 -5.90
C PHE A 68 -8.43 3.22 -5.49
N MET A 69 -8.00 3.05 -4.24
CA MET A 69 -6.75 3.66 -3.75
C MET A 69 -5.54 3.17 -4.53
N HIS A 70 -5.44 1.85 -4.75
CA HIS A 70 -4.32 1.29 -5.52
C HIS A 70 -4.39 1.70 -6.99
N ALA A 71 -5.58 1.75 -7.57
CA ALA A 71 -5.77 2.20 -8.95
C ALA A 71 -5.31 3.65 -9.12
N LEU A 72 -5.71 4.54 -8.20
CA LEU A 72 -5.28 5.95 -8.24
C LEU A 72 -3.77 6.08 -8.10
N ASN A 73 -3.17 5.31 -7.19
CA ASN A 73 -1.73 5.35 -7.00
C ASN A 73 -0.99 4.92 -8.27
N SER A 74 -1.38 3.81 -8.88
CA SER A 74 -0.77 3.32 -10.11
C SER A 74 -0.99 4.27 -11.28
N MET A 75 -2.19 4.82 -11.43
CA MET A 75 -2.48 5.79 -12.48
C MET A 75 -1.64 7.06 -12.33
N THR A 76 -1.48 7.56 -11.10
CA THR A 76 -0.65 8.73 -10.84
C THR A 76 0.80 8.47 -11.24
N LEU A 77 1.34 7.31 -10.88
CA LEU A 77 2.71 6.94 -11.24
C LEU A 77 2.90 6.78 -12.75
N LEU A 78 1.90 6.27 -13.47
CA LEU A 78 1.98 6.05 -14.91
C LEU A 78 1.77 7.32 -15.73
N LEU A 79 0.73 8.10 -15.37
CA LEU A 79 0.28 9.23 -16.19
C LEU A 79 0.86 10.57 -15.75
N LYS A 80 1.01 10.76 -14.44
CA LYS A 80 1.53 12.01 -13.86
C LYS A 80 2.52 11.72 -12.76
N PRO A 81 3.69 11.13 -13.09
CA PRO A 81 4.68 10.77 -12.07
C PRO A 81 5.18 11.99 -11.29
N ASP A 82 5.25 13.15 -11.92
CA ASP A 82 5.71 14.37 -11.23
C ASP A 82 4.77 14.75 -10.09
N PHE A 83 3.47 14.56 -10.26
CA PHE A 83 2.50 14.81 -9.20
C PHE A 83 2.75 13.93 -7.97
N PHE A 84 3.06 12.66 -8.20
CA PHE A 84 3.41 11.72 -7.12
C PHE A 84 4.66 12.16 -6.39
N TYR A 85 5.72 12.52 -7.13
CA TYR A 85 7.00 12.88 -6.53
C TYR A 85 6.98 14.26 -5.87
N GLN A 86 6.07 15.15 -6.25
CA GLN A 86 5.88 16.43 -5.56
C GLN A 86 5.38 16.25 -4.12
N SER A 87 4.64 15.20 -3.84
CA SER A 87 4.15 14.93 -2.48
C SER A 87 5.27 14.63 -1.49
N LYS A 88 6.50 14.37 -1.98
CA LYS A 88 7.66 14.16 -1.12
C LYS A 88 7.91 15.33 -0.17
N ASP A 89 7.78 16.56 -0.65
CA ASP A 89 8.03 17.75 0.17
C ASP A 89 7.04 17.84 1.33
N GLU A 90 5.78 17.51 1.08
CA GLU A 90 4.77 17.46 2.12
C GLU A 90 5.05 16.36 3.15
N MET A 91 5.46 15.20 2.68
CA MET A 91 5.79 14.06 3.55
C MET A 91 7.04 14.31 4.39
N GLN A 92 8.00 15.07 3.88
CA GLN A 92 9.22 15.42 4.61
C GLN A 92 8.98 16.38 5.78
N MET A 93 7.83 17.05 5.82
CA MET A 93 7.45 17.87 6.97
C MET A 93 7.13 17.05 8.21
N MET A 94 6.82 15.77 8.03
CA MET A 94 6.56 14.85 9.13
C MET A 94 7.84 14.17 9.56
N ASP A 95 7.91 13.84 10.86
CA ASP A 95 9.01 13.06 11.41
C ASP A 95 9.05 11.68 10.73
N GLU A 96 10.24 11.25 10.28
CA GLU A 96 10.43 9.97 9.61
C GLU A 96 9.93 8.79 10.46
N THR A 97 10.24 8.79 11.75
CA THR A 97 9.80 7.75 12.67
C THR A 97 8.27 7.68 12.71
N THR A 98 7.60 8.84 12.80
CA THR A 98 6.14 8.91 12.81
C THR A 98 5.55 8.37 11.52
N LEU A 99 6.11 8.74 10.35
CA LEU A 99 5.65 8.26 9.06
C LEU A 99 5.79 6.75 8.94
N ASN A 100 6.95 6.21 9.32
CA ASN A 100 7.20 4.78 9.28
C ASN A 100 6.22 4.02 10.17
N ASN A 101 5.94 4.53 11.37
CA ASN A 101 4.97 3.93 12.27
C ASN A 101 3.55 3.97 11.68
N TYR A 102 3.18 5.06 11.01
CA TYR A 102 1.89 5.16 10.33
C TYR A 102 1.75 4.11 9.23
N LEU A 103 2.79 3.89 8.44
CA LEU A 103 2.76 2.87 7.38
C LEU A 103 2.48 1.48 7.96
N VAL A 104 3.13 1.13 9.06
CA VAL A 104 2.91 -0.16 9.74
C VAL A 104 1.49 -0.25 10.28
N ILE A 105 1.02 0.78 10.98
CA ILE A 105 -0.31 0.80 11.59
C ILE A 105 -1.39 0.69 10.52
N ILE A 106 -1.30 1.50 9.46
CA ILE A 106 -2.28 1.51 8.37
C ILE A 106 -2.32 0.16 7.68
N SER A 107 -1.16 -0.41 7.33
CA SER A 107 -1.09 -1.72 6.68
C SER A 107 -1.68 -2.81 7.57
N SER A 108 -1.40 -2.79 8.86
CA SER A 108 -1.94 -3.76 9.82
C SER A 108 -3.46 -3.63 9.96
N VAL A 109 -3.97 -2.41 10.08
CA VAL A 109 -5.41 -2.16 10.20
C VAL A 109 -6.15 -2.61 8.94
N ILE A 110 -5.64 -2.26 7.76
CA ILE A 110 -6.24 -2.68 6.50
C ILE A 110 -6.21 -4.20 6.37
N GLY A 111 -5.08 -4.83 6.71
CA GLY A 111 -4.93 -6.27 6.65
C GLY A 111 -5.93 -6.99 7.56
N LEU A 112 -6.04 -6.57 8.80
CA LEU A 112 -7.00 -7.16 9.74
C LEU A 112 -8.44 -6.92 9.28
N SER A 113 -8.75 -5.75 8.76
CA SER A 113 -10.08 -5.45 8.23
C SER A 113 -10.44 -6.34 7.05
N CYS A 114 -9.49 -6.61 6.15
CA CYS A 114 -9.70 -7.54 5.03
C CYS A 114 -9.96 -8.96 5.53
N LEU A 115 -9.25 -9.41 6.57
CA LEU A 115 -9.51 -10.72 7.17
C LEU A 115 -10.92 -10.79 7.76
N LEU A 116 -11.36 -9.74 8.45
CA LEU A 116 -12.71 -9.67 8.99
C LEU A 116 -13.77 -9.73 7.87
N VAL A 117 -13.56 -8.98 6.79
CA VAL A 117 -14.45 -9.01 5.62
C VAL A 117 -14.53 -10.41 5.03
N SER A 118 -13.44 -11.17 5.01
CA SER A 118 -13.43 -12.52 4.47
C SER A 118 -14.27 -13.50 5.29
N TYR A 119 -14.48 -13.23 6.57
CA TYR A 119 -15.33 -14.05 7.44
C TYR A 119 -16.81 -13.68 7.35
N PHE A 120 -17.11 -12.47 6.97
CA PHE A 120 -18.46 -11.96 6.88
C PHE A 120 -18.87 -11.66 5.44
#